data_ddba6f9d2d761ff147d90e15b558fe0b
#
_entry.id   ddba6f9d2d761ff147d90e15b558fe0b
#
_cell.length_a   1.000
_cell.length_b   1.000
_cell.length_c   1.000
_cell.angle_alpha   90.00
_cell.angle_beta   90.00
_cell.angle_gamma   90.00
#
_symmetry.space_group_name_H-M   'P 1'
#
loop_
_entity.id
_entity.type
_entity.pdbx_description
1 polymer ?
#
loop_
_entity_poly.entity_id
_entity_poly.type
_entity_poly.pdbx_seq_one_letter_code
_entity_poly.pdbx_strand_id
1 'polypeptide(L)'
;MECDIQDLIVEGEVPRELFGSYYRNGPDPQFPPMGGDYHWFAGDGMIHAFHFENGKISYLNRWAQTSKWKQERKAGRSMINALNPMEVDPEFDFEVADGTANTNIVFHSGKLIALEEGHKPFELDPLTLHSKGSWDYKGKLNSAMTAHPKIDPNTGEMIGFSYGFGVNKMSYFVVNSDGIMTTFKEFETPYSSM
;
A
#
# COMPACT_ATOMS: atom_id res chain seq x y z
N MET A 1 13.11 -8.63 7.19
CA MET A 1 14.35 -7.82 7.42
C MET A 1 14.52 -6.87 6.24
N GLU A 2 14.80 -5.59 6.50
CA GLU A 2 15.11 -4.62 5.46
C GLU A 2 16.55 -4.74 4.99
N CYS A 3 16.79 -4.59 3.70
CA CYS A 3 18.13 -4.58 3.10
C CYS A 3 18.21 -3.58 1.93
N ASP A 4 19.45 -3.28 1.55
CA ASP A 4 19.80 -2.40 0.44
C ASP A 4 21.08 -2.97 -0.19
N ILE A 5 20.98 -3.45 -1.43
CA ILE A 5 22.06 -4.15 -2.14
C ILE A 5 22.24 -3.45 -3.49
N GLN A 6 23.37 -2.77 -3.66
CA GLN A 6 23.61 -1.89 -4.80
C GLN A 6 24.03 -2.61 -6.10
N ASP A 7 24.53 -3.82 -6.02
CA ASP A 7 24.97 -4.58 -7.20
C ASP A 7 24.75 -6.07 -6.93
N LEU A 8 23.66 -6.61 -7.45
CA LEU A 8 23.33 -8.03 -7.29
C LEU A 8 24.26 -8.89 -8.16
N ILE A 9 24.62 -10.07 -7.64
CA ILE A 9 25.26 -11.10 -8.45
C ILE A 9 24.21 -11.65 -9.42
N VAL A 10 24.51 -11.57 -10.72
CA VAL A 10 23.64 -12.03 -11.79
C VAL A 10 24.25 -13.25 -12.46
N GLU A 11 23.48 -14.32 -12.60
CA GLU A 11 23.82 -15.46 -13.45
C GLU A 11 23.24 -15.20 -14.87
N GLY A 12 24.11 -15.04 -15.87
CA GLY A 12 23.76 -14.62 -17.22
C GLY A 12 23.98 -13.12 -17.45
N GLU A 13 23.23 -12.55 -18.38
CA GLU A 13 23.37 -11.14 -18.77
C GLU A 13 22.05 -10.39 -18.59
N VAL A 14 22.11 -9.19 -18.04
CA VAL A 14 21.00 -8.25 -18.00
C VAL A 14 21.07 -7.38 -19.25
N PRO A 15 20.01 -7.31 -20.09
CA PRO A 15 19.98 -6.44 -21.24
C PRO A 15 20.21 -4.97 -20.83
N ARG A 16 21.10 -4.28 -21.51
CA ARG A 16 21.44 -2.88 -21.18
C ARG A 16 20.29 -1.92 -21.48
N GLU A 17 19.39 -2.33 -22.37
CA GLU A 17 18.17 -1.62 -22.74
C GLU A 17 17.10 -1.68 -21.63
N LEU A 18 17.22 -2.63 -20.70
CA LEU A 18 16.33 -2.73 -19.56
C LEU A 18 16.71 -1.64 -18.56
N PHE A 19 15.82 -0.67 -18.42
CA PHE A 19 15.97 0.48 -17.56
C PHE A 19 14.69 0.76 -16.78
N GLY A 20 14.80 1.09 -15.50
CA GLY A 20 13.69 1.44 -14.64
C GLY A 20 13.60 0.58 -13.38
N SER A 21 12.40 0.53 -12.80
CA SER A 21 12.19 -0.14 -11.53
C SER A 21 11.00 -1.09 -11.58
N TYR A 22 11.18 -2.26 -11.01
CA TYR A 22 10.12 -3.21 -10.73
C TYR A 22 9.82 -3.21 -9.24
N TYR A 23 8.55 -2.97 -8.88
CA TYR A 23 8.10 -2.97 -7.50
C TYR A 23 7.15 -4.12 -7.22
N ARG A 24 7.24 -4.65 -6.01
CA ARG A 24 6.31 -5.63 -5.48
C ARG A 24 5.95 -5.28 -4.05
N ASN A 25 4.68 -5.46 -3.70
CA ASN A 25 4.18 -5.34 -2.34
C ASN A 25 3.69 -6.71 -1.84
N GLY A 26 3.79 -6.93 -0.56
CA GLY A 26 3.24 -8.11 0.10
C GLY A 26 3.25 -7.97 1.61
N PRO A 27 2.42 -8.77 2.31
CA PRO A 27 2.37 -8.76 3.77
C PRO A 27 3.61 -9.40 4.38
N ASP A 28 4.24 -8.72 5.34
CA ASP A 28 5.36 -9.21 6.15
C ASP A 28 5.21 -8.73 7.60
N PRO A 29 4.76 -9.58 8.52
CA PRO A 29 4.48 -9.16 9.89
C PRO A 29 5.76 -8.86 10.65
N GLN A 30 5.80 -7.75 11.39
CA GLN A 30 6.93 -7.40 12.26
C GLN A 30 7.03 -8.30 13.48
N PHE A 31 5.90 -8.74 14.01
CA PHE A 31 5.77 -9.49 15.26
C PHE A 31 4.86 -10.71 15.06
N PRO A 32 4.97 -11.73 15.91
CA PRO A 32 4.00 -12.80 15.96
C PRO A 32 2.58 -12.24 16.10
N PRO A 33 1.58 -12.86 15.49
CA PRO A 33 0.22 -12.36 15.50
C PRO A 33 -0.38 -12.35 16.91
N MET A 34 -1.17 -11.34 17.23
CA MET A 34 -2.02 -11.30 18.40
C MET A 34 -3.04 -12.44 18.31
N GLY A 35 -3.27 -13.18 19.39
CA GLY A 35 -4.18 -14.34 19.42
C GLY A 35 -3.56 -15.66 18.93
N GLY A 36 -2.34 -15.65 18.38
CA GLY A 36 -1.58 -16.85 18.01
C GLY A 36 -1.85 -17.38 16.60
N ASP A 37 -2.97 -17.06 15.98
CA ASP A 37 -3.30 -17.47 14.62
C ASP A 37 -2.88 -16.41 13.60
N TYR A 38 -2.13 -16.83 12.59
CA TYR A 38 -1.65 -15.94 11.54
C TYR A 38 -2.56 -15.96 10.32
N HIS A 39 -3.00 -14.78 9.90
CA HIS A 39 -3.62 -14.59 8.61
C HIS A 39 -2.70 -13.76 7.72
N TRP A 40 -2.34 -14.28 6.54
CA TRP A 40 -1.36 -13.67 5.65
C TRP A 40 -1.75 -12.26 5.15
N PHE A 41 -3.03 -11.90 5.15
CA PHE A 41 -3.45 -10.52 4.84
C PHE A 41 -3.19 -9.51 5.97
N ALA A 42 -2.80 -9.99 7.15
CA ALA A 42 -2.62 -9.13 8.32
C ALA A 42 -1.22 -8.52 8.45
N GLY A 43 -0.23 -9.05 7.73
CA GLY A 43 1.13 -8.53 7.76
C GLY A 43 1.21 -7.09 7.27
N ASP A 44 2.21 -6.36 7.77
CA ASP A 44 2.51 -4.99 7.29
C ASP A 44 3.05 -5.03 5.86
N GLY A 45 2.81 -3.98 5.09
CA GLY A 45 3.28 -3.89 3.71
C GLY A 45 4.81 -3.86 3.64
N MET A 46 5.39 -4.89 3.04
CA MET A 46 6.81 -4.94 2.70
C MET A 46 6.95 -4.66 1.21
N ILE A 47 7.58 -3.54 0.89
CA ILE A 47 7.81 -3.14 -0.49
C ILE A 47 9.19 -3.60 -0.92
N HIS A 48 9.26 -4.26 -2.06
CA HIS A 48 10.48 -4.69 -2.73
C HIS A 48 10.65 -3.89 -4.01
N ALA A 49 11.85 -3.38 -4.26
CA ALA A 49 12.21 -2.69 -5.49
C ALA A 49 13.46 -3.32 -6.11
N PHE A 50 13.39 -3.61 -7.41
CA PHE A 50 14.54 -3.95 -8.23
C PHE A 50 14.76 -2.81 -9.21
N HIS A 51 15.92 -2.18 -9.17
CA HIS A 51 16.30 -1.13 -10.09
C HIS A 51 17.27 -1.64 -11.12
N PHE A 52 16.95 -1.42 -12.38
CA PHE A 52 17.72 -1.85 -13.55
C PHE A 52 18.35 -0.63 -14.20
N GLU A 53 19.67 -0.64 -14.31
CA GLU A 53 20.42 0.42 -14.96
C GLU A 53 21.74 -0.11 -15.55
N ASN A 54 21.97 0.14 -16.85
CA ASN A 54 23.23 -0.17 -17.54
C ASN A 54 23.69 -1.65 -17.39
N GLY A 55 22.77 -2.60 -17.37
CA GLY A 55 23.07 -4.03 -17.22
C GLY A 55 23.36 -4.45 -15.77
N LYS A 56 23.10 -3.59 -14.80
CA LYS A 56 23.19 -3.87 -13.36
C LYS A 56 21.82 -3.88 -12.72
N ILE A 57 21.70 -4.60 -11.60
CA ILE A 57 20.49 -4.66 -10.79
C ILE A 57 20.85 -4.33 -9.36
N SER A 58 20.14 -3.38 -8.76
CA SER A 58 20.12 -3.18 -7.32
C SER A 58 18.78 -3.61 -6.73
N TYR A 59 18.80 -3.93 -5.45
CA TYR A 59 17.63 -4.38 -4.71
C TYR A 59 17.50 -3.64 -3.40
N LEU A 60 16.27 -3.21 -3.12
CA LEU A 60 15.91 -2.52 -1.90
C LEU A 60 14.58 -3.07 -1.39
N ASN A 61 14.46 -3.29 -0.08
CA ASN A 61 13.15 -3.53 0.52
C ASN A 61 12.98 -2.73 1.81
N ARG A 62 11.74 -2.25 2.04
CA ARG A 62 11.36 -1.49 3.24
C ARG A 62 9.90 -1.78 3.59
N TRP A 63 9.60 -1.76 4.89
CA TRP A 63 8.21 -1.69 5.33
C TRP A 63 7.59 -0.33 5.00
N ALA A 64 6.32 -0.36 4.59
CA ALA A 64 5.47 0.81 4.65
C ALA A 64 5.24 1.16 6.14
N GLN A 65 5.93 2.19 6.62
CA GLN A 65 5.90 2.58 8.03
C GLN A 65 4.63 3.35 8.36
N THR A 66 3.50 2.66 8.25
CA THR A 66 2.17 3.18 8.61
C THR A 66 2.11 3.54 10.09
N SER A 67 1.05 4.21 10.53
CA SER A 67 0.87 4.51 11.95
C SER A 67 0.65 3.24 12.75
N LYS A 68 -0.07 2.23 12.20
CA LYS A 68 -0.16 0.89 12.77
C LYS A 68 1.24 0.29 12.98
N TRP A 69 2.05 0.24 11.94
CA TRP A 69 3.42 -0.27 12.01
C TRP A 69 4.24 0.42 13.10
N LYS A 70 4.15 1.76 13.21
CA LYS A 70 4.87 2.55 14.22
C LYS A 70 4.40 2.27 15.63
N GLN A 71 3.10 2.12 15.84
CA GLN A 71 2.52 1.79 17.15
C GLN A 71 2.99 0.41 17.62
N GLU A 72 2.87 -0.60 16.78
CA GLU A 72 3.33 -1.96 17.07
C GLU A 72 4.86 -2.02 17.28
N ARG A 73 5.62 -1.27 16.47
CA ARG A 73 7.07 -1.16 16.64
C ARG A 73 7.47 -0.57 17.99
N LYS A 74 6.74 0.46 18.45
CA LYS A 74 6.92 1.08 19.75
C LYS A 74 6.52 0.14 20.90
N ALA A 75 5.44 -0.61 20.72
CA ALA A 75 4.94 -1.56 21.71
C ALA A 75 5.79 -2.86 21.79
N GLY A 76 6.53 -3.18 20.70
CA GLY A 76 7.31 -4.43 20.60
C GLY A 76 6.46 -5.68 20.44
N ARG A 77 5.20 -5.53 19.99
CA ARG A 77 4.23 -6.61 19.81
C ARG A 77 3.16 -6.24 18.79
N SER A 78 2.49 -7.25 18.22
CA SER A 78 1.26 -7.02 17.47
C SER A 78 0.16 -6.51 18.39
N MET A 79 -0.61 -5.54 17.92
CA MET A 79 -1.65 -4.85 18.71
C MET A 79 -3.07 -5.08 18.18
N ILE A 80 -3.21 -5.73 17.02
CA ILE A 80 -4.50 -6.04 16.41
C ILE A 80 -4.54 -7.51 16.05
N ASN A 81 -5.63 -8.20 16.42
CA ASN A 81 -5.91 -9.54 15.93
C ASN A 81 -6.55 -9.46 14.54
N ALA A 82 -5.83 -9.92 13.54
CA ALA A 82 -6.28 -9.87 12.15
C ALA A 82 -7.53 -10.73 11.84
N LEU A 83 -7.74 -11.79 12.59
CA LEU A 83 -8.91 -12.67 12.45
C LEU A 83 -10.10 -12.20 13.30
N ASN A 84 -9.84 -11.38 14.30
CA ASN A 84 -10.86 -10.79 15.14
C ASN A 84 -10.53 -9.30 15.40
N PRO A 85 -10.90 -8.39 14.50
CA PRO A 85 -10.58 -6.98 14.61
C PRO A 85 -11.23 -6.29 15.81
N MET A 86 -12.10 -6.98 16.56
CA MET A 86 -12.63 -6.51 17.86
C MET A 86 -11.65 -6.81 19.01
N GLU A 87 -10.69 -7.68 18.80
CA GLU A 87 -9.63 -7.98 19.76
C GLU A 87 -8.40 -7.12 19.45
N VAL A 88 -8.34 -6.01 20.15
CA VAL A 88 -7.35 -4.95 19.97
C VAL A 88 -6.71 -4.62 21.31
N ASP A 89 -5.41 -4.38 21.28
CA ASP A 89 -4.67 -3.88 22.43
C ASP A 89 -5.25 -2.53 22.88
N PRO A 90 -5.54 -2.34 24.19
CA PRO A 90 -6.10 -1.09 24.69
C PRO A 90 -5.27 0.17 24.47
N GLU A 91 -3.97 -0.01 24.20
CA GLU A 91 -3.04 1.09 23.91
C GLU A 91 -3.03 1.46 22.41
N PHE A 92 -3.74 0.72 21.54
CA PHE A 92 -3.79 1.00 20.12
C PHE A 92 -4.72 2.18 19.82
N ASP A 93 -4.19 3.17 19.11
CA ASP A 93 -4.94 4.35 18.69
C ASP A 93 -5.47 4.19 17.26
N PHE A 94 -6.79 3.99 17.14
CA PHE A 94 -7.50 3.88 15.86
C PHE A 94 -7.66 5.20 15.13
N GLU A 95 -7.64 6.34 15.82
CA GLU A 95 -7.88 7.64 15.18
C GLU A 95 -6.75 8.02 14.22
N VAL A 96 -5.57 7.49 14.47
CA VAL A 96 -4.40 7.71 13.62
C VAL A 96 -4.04 6.50 12.73
N ALA A 97 -4.80 5.41 12.82
CA ALA A 97 -4.49 4.20 12.06
C ALA A 97 -4.70 4.39 10.55
N ASP A 98 -3.70 4.07 9.76
CA ASP A 98 -3.68 4.16 8.30
C ASP A 98 -3.43 2.77 7.63
N GLY A 99 -3.83 1.71 8.31
CA GLY A 99 -3.87 0.35 7.80
C GLY A 99 -2.53 -0.35 7.68
N THR A 100 -2.49 -1.34 6.80
CA THR A 100 -1.34 -2.22 6.58
C THR A 100 -0.57 -1.89 5.30
N ALA A 101 -1.19 -1.23 4.32
CA ALA A 101 -0.61 -0.87 3.03
C ALA A 101 0.07 -2.06 2.30
N ASN A 102 -0.50 -3.27 2.35
CA ASN A 102 0.20 -4.53 2.08
C ASN A 102 -0.22 -5.28 0.80
N THR A 103 -1.26 -4.79 0.07
CA THR A 103 -1.89 -5.61 -0.97
C THR A 103 -1.33 -5.35 -2.36
N ASN A 104 -1.17 -4.10 -2.74
CA ASN A 104 -0.71 -3.72 -4.08
C ASN A 104 0.20 -2.50 -4.03
N ILE A 105 0.92 -2.28 -5.13
CA ILE A 105 1.75 -1.10 -5.32
C ILE A 105 1.53 -0.55 -6.72
N VAL A 106 1.30 0.76 -6.82
CA VAL A 106 1.02 1.46 -8.07
C VAL A 106 1.91 2.68 -8.20
N PHE A 107 2.48 2.88 -9.38
CA PHE A 107 3.14 4.14 -9.73
C PHE A 107 2.22 4.98 -10.60
N HIS A 108 1.84 6.15 -10.10
CA HIS A 108 0.96 7.07 -10.83
C HIS A 108 1.34 8.51 -10.55
N SER A 109 1.44 9.31 -11.62
CA SER A 109 1.75 10.75 -11.52
C SER A 109 2.97 11.08 -10.64
N GLY A 110 4.08 10.33 -10.84
CA GLY A 110 5.33 10.52 -10.08
C GLY A 110 5.30 10.02 -8.62
N LYS A 111 4.21 9.36 -8.19
CA LYS A 111 4.05 8.81 -6.86
C LYS A 111 4.06 7.30 -6.85
N LEU A 112 4.79 6.72 -5.92
CA LEU A 112 4.70 5.30 -5.60
C LEU A 112 3.71 5.14 -4.43
N ILE A 113 2.65 4.36 -4.63
CA ILE A 113 1.51 4.30 -3.72
C ILE A 113 1.25 2.84 -3.36
N ALA A 114 1.42 2.50 -2.08
CA ALA A 114 1.02 1.21 -1.54
C ALA A 114 -0.46 1.25 -1.15
N LEU A 115 -1.18 0.19 -1.46
CA LEU A 115 -2.63 0.10 -1.37
C LEU A 115 -3.06 -1.12 -0.57
N GLU A 116 -4.20 -0.98 0.08
CA GLU A 116 -5.02 -2.04 0.65
C GLU A 116 -6.49 -1.62 0.61
N GLU A 117 -7.45 -2.50 0.88
CA GLU A 117 -8.87 -2.22 0.60
C GLU A 117 -9.56 -1.33 1.64
N GLY A 118 -9.05 -1.31 2.87
CA GLY A 118 -9.74 -0.71 4.02
C GLY A 118 -9.34 0.74 4.34
N HIS A 119 -8.27 1.24 3.77
CA HIS A 119 -7.70 2.54 4.14
C HIS A 119 -7.32 3.39 2.93
N LYS A 120 -6.86 4.61 3.20
CA LYS A 120 -6.32 5.51 2.18
C LYS A 120 -5.01 4.97 1.62
N PRO A 121 -4.67 5.35 0.37
CA PRO A 121 -3.34 5.07 -0.20
C PRO A 121 -2.20 5.54 0.69
N PHE A 122 -1.09 4.82 0.69
CA PHE A 122 0.11 5.18 1.44
C PHE A 122 1.26 5.51 0.49
N GLU A 123 1.73 6.75 0.51
CA GLU A 123 2.78 7.24 -0.38
C GLU A 123 4.17 6.87 0.12
N LEU A 124 5.01 6.37 -0.80
CA LEU A 124 6.44 6.12 -0.58
C LEU A 124 7.28 6.89 -1.60
N ASP A 125 8.52 7.10 -1.27
CA ASP A 125 9.49 7.58 -2.24
C ASP A 125 9.89 6.44 -3.20
N PRO A 126 9.83 6.63 -4.52
CA PRO A 126 10.07 5.54 -5.47
C PRO A 126 11.52 5.05 -5.51
N LEU A 127 12.50 5.86 -5.13
CA LEU A 127 13.91 5.47 -5.18
C LEU A 127 14.40 4.88 -3.86
N THR A 128 13.94 5.42 -2.75
CA THR A 128 14.44 5.05 -1.41
C THR A 128 13.44 4.21 -0.62
N LEU A 129 12.20 4.08 -1.08
CA LEU A 129 11.05 3.50 -0.40
C LEU A 129 10.74 4.16 0.97
N HIS A 130 11.25 5.37 1.19
CA HIS A 130 10.95 6.12 2.41
C HIS A 130 9.46 6.44 2.50
N SER A 131 8.86 6.14 3.63
CA SER A 131 7.44 6.38 3.89
C SER A 131 7.14 7.87 4.01
N LYS A 132 6.22 8.37 3.18
CA LYS A 132 5.75 9.76 3.21
C LYS A 132 4.44 9.92 3.99
N GLY A 133 3.64 8.87 4.07
CA GLY A 133 2.38 8.86 4.82
C GLY A 133 1.15 8.62 3.95
N SER A 134 -0.02 8.66 4.58
CA SER A 134 -1.30 8.52 3.88
C SER A 134 -1.51 9.65 2.87
N TRP A 135 -2.07 9.28 1.69
CA TRP A 135 -2.33 10.21 0.60
C TRP A 135 -3.84 10.28 0.31
N ASP A 136 -4.41 11.47 0.44
CA ASP A 136 -5.86 11.70 0.32
C ASP A 136 -6.23 12.61 -0.87
N TYR A 137 -5.33 12.75 -1.84
CA TYR A 137 -5.53 13.63 -3.01
C TYR A 137 -5.89 15.06 -2.61
N LYS A 138 -5.17 15.60 -1.62
CA LYS A 138 -5.38 16.96 -1.06
C LYS A 138 -6.79 17.14 -0.47
N GLY A 139 -7.24 16.14 0.29
CA GLY A 139 -8.52 16.15 0.99
C GLY A 139 -9.73 15.78 0.11
N LYS A 140 -9.52 15.35 -1.14
CA LYS A 140 -10.61 14.95 -2.02
C LYS A 140 -11.06 13.49 -1.83
N LEU A 141 -10.18 12.63 -1.35
CA LEU A 141 -10.51 11.23 -1.03
C LEU A 141 -10.95 11.12 0.43
N ASN A 142 -12.24 10.98 0.65
CA ASN A 142 -12.85 10.89 1.98
C ASN A 142 -13.13 9.44 2.42
N SER A 143 -12.74 8.46 1.61
CA SER A 143 -12.96 7.03 1.84
C SER A 143 -11.66 6.24 1.76
N ALA A 144 -11.73 4.94 1.98
CA ALA A 144 -10.71 4.01 1.55
C ALA A 144 -10.56 4.05 0.02
N MET A 145 -9.55 3.39 -0.49
CA MET A 145 -9.32 3.21 -1.92
C MET A 145 -9.09 1.73 -2.21
N THR A 146 -9.71 1.22 -3.28
CA THR A 146 -9.43 -0.15 -3.74
C THR A 146 -7.93 -0.40 -3.87
N ALA A 147 -7.49 -1.59 -3.53
CA ALA A 147 -6.13 -2.02 -3.80
C ALA A 147 -5.84 -2.27 -5.29
N HIS A 148 -6.87 -2.31 -6.15
CA HIS A 148 -6.78 -2.72 -7.55
C HIS A 148 -7.27 -1.66 -8.55
N PRO A 149 -6.85 -0.38 -8.44
CA PRO A 149 -7.23 0.64 -9.41
C PRO A 149 -6.73 0.26 -10.80
N LYS A 150 -7.34 0.81 -11.83
CA LYS A 150 -6.93 0.62 -13.22
C LYS A 150 -6.43 1.92 -13.79
N ILE A 151 -5.32 1.87 -14.51
CA ILE A 151 -4.76 3.02 -15.24
C ILE A 151 -5.05 2.81 -16.71
N ASP A 152 -5.76 3.76 -17.32
CA ASP A 152 -5.98 3.78 -18.77
C ASP A 152 -4.66 4.10 -19.49
N PRO A 153 -4.14 3.19 -20.32
CA PRO A 153 -2.86 3.41 -20.99
C PRO A 153 -2.89 4.54 -22.03
N ASN A 154 -4.06 4.98 -22.49
CA ASN A 154 -4.20 6.03 -23.50
C ASN A 154 -4.28 7.42 -22.87
N THR A 155 -4.96 7.54 -21.71
CA THR A 155 -5.19 8.83 -21.04
C THR A 155 -4.30 9.05 -19.84
N GLY A 156 -3.75 7.96 -19.26
CA GLY A 156 -3.03 8.00 -17.99
C GLY A 156 -3.93 8.21 -16.77
N GLU A 157 -5.27 8.20 -16.97
CA GLU A 157 -6.21 8.31 -15.86
C GLU A 157 -6.23 7.05 -15.01
N MET A 158 -6.18 7.22 -13.71
CA MET A 158 -6.38 6.13 -12.76
C MET A 158 -7.83 6.14 -12.29
N ILE A 159 -8.48 4.98 -12.42
CA ILE A 159 -9.88 4.76 -12.08
C ILE A 159 -9.94 3.75 -10.95
N GLY A 160 -10.75 4.06 -9.95
CA GLY A 160 -10.95 3.17 -8.81
C GLY A 160 -12.28 3.37 -8.14
N PHE A 161 -12.50 2.54 -7.13
CA PHE A 161 -13.68 2.58 -6.29
C PHE A 161 -13.27 2.33 -4.82
N SER A 162 -14.19 2.56 -3.93
CA SER A 162 -14.11 2.12 -2.54
C SER A 162 -15.46 1.57 -2.10
N TYR A 163 -15.42 0.74 -1.09
CA TYR A 163 -16.60 0.20 -0.42
C TYR A 163 -16.36 0.20 1.10
N GLY A 164 -17.43 0.23 1.86
CA GLY A 164 -17.37 0.14 3.31
C GLY A 164 -17.79 -1.24 3.79
N PHE A 165 -17.09 -1.78 4.77
CA PHE A 165 -17.50 -3.03 5.41
C PHE A 165 -18.83 -2.83 6.17
N GLY A 166 -19.82 -3.66 5.87
CA GLY A 166 -21.11 -3.62 6.53
C GLY A 166 -22.00 -2.42 6.19
N VAL A 167 -21.65 -1.63 5.18
CA VAL A 167 -22.46 -0.50 4.71
C VAL A 167 -22.82 -0.65 3.24
N ASN A 168 -24.05 -0.22 2.88
CA ASN A 168 -24.55 -0.27 1.50
C ASN A 168 -24.13 0.99 0.73
N LYS A 169 -22.83 1.30 0.72
CA LYS A 169 -22.30 2.49 0.10
C LYS A 169 -20.99 2.21 -0.62
N MET A 170 -20.88 2.72 -1.82
CA MET A 170 -19.66 2.67 -2.62
C MET A 170 -19.29 4.07 -3.10
N SER A 171 -18.02 4.26 -3.39
CA SER A 171 -17.54 5.46 -4.09
C SER A 171 -16.83 5.06 -5.38
N TYR A 172 -16.94 5.90 -6.39
CA TYR A 172 -16.19 5.83 -7.63
C TYR A 172 -15.35 7.09 -7.79
N PHE A 173 -14.14 6.96 -8.26
CA PHE A 173 -13.26 8.10 -8.46
C PHE A 173 -12.39 7.96 -9.72
N VAL A 174 -11.98 9.12 -10.23
CA VAL A 174 -11.03 9.26 -11.32
C VAL A 174 -9.94 10.24 -10.90
N VAL A 175 -8.70 9.85 -11.10
CA VAL A 175 -7.51 10.69 -10.92
C VAL A 175 -6.86 10.85 -12.29
N ASN A 176 -6.66 12.09 -12.74
CA ASN A 176 -6.04 12.34 -14.04
C ASN A 176 -4.54 12.03 -14.06
N SER A 177 -3.92 12.10 -15.23
CA SER A 177 -2.47 11.87 -15.42
C SER A 177 -1.56 12.77 -14.59
N ASP A 178 -2.05 13.94 -14.15
CA ASP A 178 -1.32 14.87 -13.27
C ASP A 178 -1.49 14.55 -11.79
N GLY A 179 -2.21 13.47 -11.44
CA GLY A 179 -2.46 13.07 -10.05
C GLY A 179 -3.54 13.89 -9.34
N ILE A 180 -4.38 14.59 -10.10
CA ILE A 180 -5.48 15.38 -9.57
C ILE A 180 -6.76 14.53 -9.62
N MET A 181 -7.41 14.35 -8.48
CA MET A 181 -8.73 13.70 -8.44
C MET A 181 -9.77 14.64 -9.07
N THR A 182 -10.27 14.25 -10.23
CA THR A 182 -11.24 15.01 -11.03
C THR A 182 -12.68 14.60 -10.74
N THR A 183 -12.87 13.37 -10.32
CA THR A 183 -14.18 12.81 -10.01
C THR A 183 -14.12 12.06 -8.70
N PHE A 184 -15.08 12.30 -7.83
CA PHE A 184 -15.39 11.48 -6.66
C PHE A 184 -16.91 11.46 -6.51
N LYS A 185 -17.52 10.28 -6.55
CA LYS A 185 -18.99 10.12 -6.44
C LYS A 185 -19.28 8.96 -5.50
N GLU A 186 -20.17 9.22 -4.56
CA GLU A 186 -20.75 8.19 -3.71
C GLU A 186 -22.13 7.81 -4.21
N PHE A 187 -22.48 6.54 -4.03
CA PHE A 187 -23.79 6.00 -4.36
C PHE A 187 -24.14 4.83 -3.44
N GLU A 188 -25.44 4.62 -3.26
CA GLU A 188 -25.94 3.49 -2.48
C GLU A 188 -25.99 2.22 -3.34
N THR A 189 -25.75 1.10 -2.70
CA THR A 189 -25.86 -0.24 -3.31
C THR A 189 -26.96 -1.04 -2.61
N PRO A 190 -27.61 -1.99 -3.32
CA PRO A 190 -28.68 -2.80 -2.72
C PRO A 190 -28.22 -3.66 -1.55
N TYR A 191 -26.93 -3.98 -1.52
CA TYR A 191 -26.31 -4.83 -0.52
C TYR A 191 -24.99 -4.24 -0.04
N SER A 192 -24.58 -4.59 1.16
CA SER A 192 -23.21 -4.43 1.61
C SER A 192 -22.29 -5.26 0.71
N SER A 193 -21.18 -4.67 0.24
CA SER A 193 -20.32 -5.29 -0.78
C SER A 193 -19.29 -6.26 -0.24
N MET A 194 -19.24 -6.51 1.05
CA MET A 194 -18.58 -7.65 1.72
C MET A 194 -19.03 -7.78 3.14
#